data_9f7e89ba5a4cfcf054f4b2038e49973a
#
_entry.id   9f7e89ba5a4cfcf054f4b2038e49973a
#
_cell.length_a   1.000
_cell.length_b   1.000
_cell.length_c   1.000
_cell.angle_alpha   90.00
_cell.angle_beta   90.00
_cell.angle_gamma   90.00
#
_symmetry.space_group_name_H-M   'P 1'
#
loop_
_entity.id
_entity.type
_entity.pdbx_description
1 polymer ?
#
loop_
_entity_poly.entity_id
_entity_poly.type
_entity_poly.pdbx_seq_one_letter_code
_entity_poly.pdbx_strand_id
1 'polypeptide(L)'
;MSAVPQPPTPPRTPPPLPRRIRLKLKRIYLDLTGPRVEREWRRTWSLIDPIEGWLMEGQDRWLFDTAYSLPSPANIVEIGSFKGRSTCFLASGCRGTGKRVFAIDTFNGNDCDFGYRDFFEEFSQNVNRCGLSEYVQPVVGTSSDVAKTWNKPVHLLFIDGSHRYEDVLSDFDGFFPHVAPGGIVALHDVSEAWPGPLRAWHEIAKHRLVDVSHCLSLAYGRKPASGTA
;
A
#
# COMPACT_ATOMS: atom_id res chain seq x y z
N MET A 1 -0.64 9.89 -81.48
CA MET A 1 -0.23 9.17 -80.28
C MET A 1 -0.87 9.83 -79.04
N SER A 2 -1.95 9.34 -78.54
CA SER A 2 -2.67 9.91 -77.39
C SER A 2 -1.95 9.52 -76.05
N ALA A 3 -1.60 10.53 -75.28
CA ALA A 3 -0.98 10.34 -73.98
C ALA A 3 -2.01 9.71 -73.00
N VAL A 4 -1.69 8.56 -72.43
CA VAL A 4 -2.48 7.91 -71.37
C VAL A 4 -2.37 8.76 -70.10
N PRO A 5 -3.49 9.18 -69.47
CA PRO A 5 -3.45 9.92 -68.25
C PRO A 5 -2.86 9.07 -67.08
N GLN A 6 -1.91 9.64 -66.36
CA GLN A 6 -1.35 8.97 -65.18
C GLN A 6 -2.39 8.88 -64.02
N PRO A 7 -2.43 7.78 -63.29
CA PRO A 7 -3.35 7.65 -62.16
C PRO A 7 -3.01 8.67 -61.06
N PRO A 8 -4.02 9.18 -60.33
CA PRO A 8 -3.80 10.13 -59.25
C PRO A 8 -2.90 9.54 -58.15
N THR A 9 -1.93 10.30 -57.71
CA THR A 9 -1.06 9.93 -56.59
C THR A 9 -1.88 9.68 -55.31
N PRO A 10 -1.70 8.55 -54.63
CA PRO A 10 -2.46 8.27 -53.40
C PRO A 10 -2.14 9.35 -52.34
N PRO A 11 -3.12 9.70 -51.48
CA PRO A 11 -2.91 10.70 -50.44
C PRO A 11 -1.79 10.25 -49.49
N ARG A 12 -0.84 11.15 -49.23
CA ARG A 12 0.28 10.88 -48.29
C ARG A 12 -0.28 10.62 -46.92
N THR A 13 -0.02 9.47 -46.37
CA THR A 13 -0.31 9.17 -44.92
C THR A 13 0.45 10.16 -44.05
N PRO A 14 -0.21 10.83 -43.09
CA PRO A 14 0.46 11.75 -42.20
C PRO A 14 1.57 11.03 -41.42
N PRO A 15 2.68 11.71 -41.11
CA PRO A 15 3.78 11.11 -40.35
C PRO A 15 3.28 10.64 -38.98
N PRO A 16 3.81 9.53 -38.44
CA PRO A 16 3.42 9.04 -37.16
C PRO A 16 3.71 10.06 -36.06
N LEU A 17 2.78 10.24 -35.13
CA LEU A 17 2.93 11.14 -33.99
C LEU A 17 4.23 10.83 -33.19
N PRO A 18 4.95 11.85 -32.73
CA PRO A 18 6.14 11.66 -31.86
C PRO A 18 5.85 10.74 -30.69
N ARG A 19 6.83 9.88 -30.32
CA ARG A 19 6.68 8.86 -29.26
C ARG A 19 6.07 9.43 -27.96
N ARG A 20 6.51 10.63 -27.52
CA ARG A 20 5.98 11.31 -26.33
C ARG A 20 4.48 11.60 -26.45
N ILE A 21 4.02 12.05 -27.61
CA ILE A 21 2.59 12.34 -27.84
C ILE A 21 1.79 11.06 -27.88
N ARG A 22 2.26 10.00 -28.55
CA ARG A 22 1.59 8.69 -28.55
C ARG A 22 1.45 8.10 -27.17
N LEU A 23 2.49 8.18 -26.32
CA LEU A 23 2.44 7.71 -24.94
C LEU A 23 1.45 8.52 -24.10
N LYS A 24 1.42 9.85 -24.26
CA LYS A 24 0.47 10.72 -23.58
C LYS A 24 -0.97 10.42 -23.99
N LEU A 25 -1.24 10.26 -25.28
CA LEU A 25 -2.58 9.91 -25.78
C LEU A 25 -3.01 8.51 -25.34
N LYS A 26 -2.09 7.52 -25.34
CA LYS A 26 -2.38 6.17 -24.81
C LYS A 26 -2.72 6.22 -23.33
N ARG A 27 -2.00 7.03 -22.53
CA ARG A 27 -2.29 7.23 -21.11
C ARG A 27 -3.68 7.84 -20.92
N ILE A 28 -4.01 8.91 -21.62
CA ILE A 28 -5.34 9.55 -21.57
C ILE A 28 -6.44 8.56 -21.97
N TYR A 29 -6.26 7.80 -23.04
CA TYR A 29 -7.23 6.78 -23.47
C TYR A 29 -7.46 5.72 -22.38
N LEU A 30 -6.39 5.19 -21.80
CA LEU A 30 -6.48 4.20 -20.72
C LEU A 30 -7.09 4.77 -19.43
N ASP A 31 -6.86 6.07 -19.13
CA ASP A 31 -7.46 6.76 -18.01
C ASP A 31 -8.98 6.96 -18.20
N LEU A 32 -9.45 7.09 -19.44
CA LEU A 32 -10.86 7.24 -19.76
C LEU A 32 -11.60 5.91 -19.91
N THR A 33 -10.94 4.85 -20.40
CA THR A 33 -11.57 3.60 -20.81
C THR A 33 -11.16 2.37 -20.00
N GLY A 34 -10.08 2.46 -19.24
CA GLY A 34 -9.56 1.36 -18.42
C GLY A 34 -10.49 1.01 -17.24
N PRO A 35 -10.34 -0.18 -16.62
CA PRO A 35 -11.04 -0.53 -15.40
C PRO A 35 -10.85 0.52 -14.30
N ARG A 36 -11.86 0.74 -13.46
CA ARG A 36 -11.81 1.75 -12.37
C ARG A 36 -10.56 1.59 -11.50
N VAL A 37 -10.22 0.37 -11.13
CA VAL A 37 -9.03 0.05 -10.30
C VAL A 37 -7.74 0.51 -10.97
N GLU A 38 -7.58 0.31 -12.28
CA GLU A 38 -6.38 0.72 -13.01
C GLU A 38 -6.28 2.25 -13.18
N ARG A 39 -7.41 2.95 -13.29
CA ARG A 39 -7.44 4.42 -13.32
C ARG A 39 -7.03 5.01 -11.98
N GLU A 40 -7.59 4.48 -10.88
CA GLU A 40 -7.24 4.89 -9.51
C GLU A 40 -5.77 4.58 -9.20
N TRP A 41 -5.28 3.40 -9.56
CA TRP A 41 -3.87 3.03 -9.40
C TRP A 41 -2.93 4.03 -10.09
N ARG A 42 -3.15 4.33 -11.37
CA ARG A 42 -2.29 5.25 -12.13
C ARG A 42 -2.30 6.66 -11.57
N ARG A 43 -3.49 7.15 -11.20
CA ARG A 43 -3.64 8.45 -10.55
C ARG A 43 -2.87 8.51 -9.24
N THR A 44 -3.05 7.51 -8.43
CA THR A 44 -2.45 7.35 -7.11
C THR A 44 -0.94 7.26 -7.19
N TRP A 45 -0.42 6.35 -8.01
CA TRP A 45 1.01 6.09 -8.10
C TRP A 45 1.81 7.36 -8.41
N SER A 46 1.36 8.16 -9.37
CA SER A 46 2.05 9.40 -9.77
C SER A 46 2.12 10.48 -8.68
N LEU A 47 1.21 10.45 -7.71
CA LEU A 47 1.18 11.38 -6.58
C LEU A 47 2.02 10.89 -5.40
N ILE A 48 2.08 9.56 -5.21
CA ILE A 48 2.73 8.93 -4.05
C ILE A 48 4.20 8.62 -4.33
N ASP A 49 4.56 8.28 -5.58
CA ASP A 49 5.94 7.92 -5.94
C ASP A 49 7.02 8.89 -5.43
N PRO A 50 6.81 10.22 -5.39
CA PRO A 50 7.77 11.15 -4.81
C PRO A 50 7.89 11.11 -3.28
N ILE A 51 7.01 10.40 -2.55
CA ILE A 51 7.10 10.27 -1.10
C ILE A 51 8.23 9.29 -0.76
N GLU A 52 9.13 9.71 0.11
CA GLU A 52 10.21 8.86 0.60
C GLU A 52 9.67 7.64 1.36
N GLY A 53 10.25 6.46 1.11
CA GLY A 53 9.88 5.20 1.76
C GLY A 53 10.44 3.99 0.99
N TRP A 54 10.44 2.81 1.61
CA TRP A 54 11.20 1.64 1.16
C TRP A 54 10.31 0.46 0.70
N LEU A 55 9.31 0.75 -0.09
CA LEU A 55 8.56 -0.32 -0.77
C LEU A 55 9.32 -0.80 -2.01
N MET A 56 9.51 -2.10 -2.12
CA MET A 56 10.07 -2.72 -3.32
C MET A 56 9.01 -2.78 -4.44
N GLU A 57 9.47 -2.94 -5.68
CA GLU A 57 8.58 -3.03 -6.85
C GLU A 57 7.49 -4.11 -6.67
N GLY A 58 6.24 -3.72 -6.82
CA GLY A 58 5.06 -4.57 -6.65
C GLY A 58 4.45 -4.59 -5.25
N GLN A 59 5.19 -4.19 -4.21
CA GLN A 59 4.62 -4.09 -2.85
C GLN A 59 3.66 -2.91 -2.72
N ASP A 60 3.96 -1.79 -3.38
CA ASP A 60 3.08 -0.64 -3.54
C ASP A 60 1.74 -1.05 -4.19
N ARG A 61 1.82 -1.84 -5.27
CA ARG A 61 0.63 -2.37 -5.93
C ARG A 61 -0.13 -3.35 -5.04
N TRP A 62 0.57 -4.21 -4.31
CA TRP A 62 -0.04 -5.16 -3.38
C TRP A 62 -0.84 -4.45 -2.28
N LEU A 63 -0.28 -3.39 -1.67
CA LEU A 63 -0.96 -2.60 -0.65
C LEU A 63 -2.24 -1.97 -1.19
N PHE A 64 -2.16 -1.33 -2.36
CA PHE A 64 -3.31 -0.72 -3.02
C PHE A 64 -4.39 -1.75 -3.35
N ASP A 65 -4.04 -2.85 -4.05
CA ASP A 65 -4.99 -3.88 -4.48
C ASP A 65 -5.63 -4.59 -3.29
N THR A 66 -4.86 -4.85 -2.23
CA THR A 66 -5.35 -5.46 -0.99
C THR A 66 -6.38 -4.54 -0.34
N ALA A 67 -6.06 -3.28 -0.10
CA ALA A 67 -7.00 -2.31 0.46
C ALA A 67 -8.23 -2.12 -0.43
N TYR A 68 -8.06 -2.09 -1.76
CA TYR A 68 -9.16 -1.97 -2.72
C TYR A 68 -10.13 -3.14 -2.64
N SER A 69 -9.63 -4.38 -2.47
CA SER A 69 -10.41 -5.62 -2.46
C SER A 69 -11.13 -5.90 -1.14
N LEU A 70 -10.76 -5.22 -0.03
CA LEU A 70 -11.43 -5.42 1.25
C LEU A 70 -12.93 -5.09 1.16
N PRO A 71 -13.78 -5.73 1.99
CA PRO A 71 -15.19 -5.35 2.11
C PRO A 71 -15.33 -3.89 2.56
N SER A 72 -16.50 -3.29 2.33
CA SER A 72 -16.79 -1.94 2.82
C SER A 72 -18.03 -2.01 3.76
N PRO A 73 -17.91 -1.49 4.99
CA PRO A 73 -16.76 -0.82 5.59
C PRO A 73 -15.65 -1.78 6.02
N ALA A 74 -14.40 -1.27 6.11
CA ALA A 74 -13.27 -2.00 6.65
C ALA A 74 -12.30 -1.06 7.39
N ASN A 75 -11.64 -1.57 8.42
CA ASN A 75 -10.55 -0.89 9.10
C ASN A 75 -9.23 -1.56 8.71
N ILE A 76 -8.29 -0.75 8.30
CA ILE A 76 -6.91 -1.11 8.02
C ILE A 76 -6.08 -0.50 9.15
N VAL A 77 -5.23 -1.29 9.77
CA VAL A 77 -4.24 -0.80 10.74
C VAL A 77 -2.87 -0.94 10.12
N GLU A 78 -2.14 0.14 10.08
CA GLU A 78 -0.74 0.20 9.73
C GLU A 78 0.07 0.57 10.97
N ILE A 79 1.14 -0.16 11.25
CA ILE A 79 2.09 0.11 12.32
C ILE A 79 3.42 0.45 11.66
N GLY A 80 3.91 1.69 11.90
CA GLY A 80 5.03 2.26 11.18
C GLY A 80 4.58 2.93 9.89
N SER A 81 4.37 4.24 9.94
CA SER A 81 3.84 5.02 8.81
C SER A 81 4.86 6.00 8.24
N PHE A 82 5.88 6.36 9.02
CA PHE A 82 6.95 7.29 8.65
C PHE A 82 6.40 8.55 7.95
N LYS A 83 6.74 8.74 6.68
CA LYS A 83 6.29 9.89 5.85
C LYS A 83 5.00 9.60 5.06
N GLY A 84 4.39 8.42 5.25
CA GLY A 84 3.07 8.06 4.72
C GLY A 84 3.06 7.47 3.32
N ARG A 85 4.18 6.94 2.78
CA ARG A 85 4.19 6.31 1.44
C ARG A 85 3.26 5.11 1.39
N SER A 86 3.44 4.13 2.26
CA SER A 86 2.60 2.92 2.39
C SER A 86 1.16 3.28 2.78
N THR A 87 1.00 4.19 3.75
CA THR A 87 -0.30 4.73 4.16
C THR A 87 -1.10 5.26 2.97
N CYS A 88 -0.46 6.04 2.09
CA CYS A 88 -1.11 6.62 0.92
C CYS A 88 -1.51 5.56 -0.12
N PHE A 89 -0.74 4.48 -0.32
CA PHE A 89 -1.16 3.38 -1.18
C PHE A 89 -2.37 2.65 -0.60
N LEU A 90 -2.35 2.31 0.68
CA LEU A 90 -3.50 1.72 1.39
C LEU A 90 -4.74 2.61 1.30
N ALA A 91 -4.61 3.88 1.63
CA ALA A 91 -5.71 4.84 1.64
C ALA A 91 -6.30 5.10 0.24
N SER A 92 -5.48 5.01 -0.81
CA SER A 92 -5.97 5.13 -2.19
C SER A 92 -6.89 3.97 -2.57
N GLY A 93 -6.64 2.76 -2.07
CA GLY A 93 -7.57 1.63 -2.20
C GLY A 93 -8.90 1.81 -1.45
N CYS A 94 -8.96 2.80 -0.55
CA CYS A 94 -10.17 3.12 0.21
C CYS A 94 -11.08 4.16 -0.46
N ARG A 95 -10.63 4.83 -1.54
CA ARG A 95 -11.38 5.95 -2.17
C ARG A 95 -12.81 5.60 -2.55
N GLY A 96 -13.74 6.48 -2.16
CA GLY A 96 -15.17 6.35 -2.44
C GLY A 96 -15.82 5.16 -1.73
N THR A 97 -15.28 4.72 -0.60
CA THR A 97 -15.79 3.64 0.23
C THR A 97 -15.83 4.03 1.71
N GLY A 98 -16.47 3.21 2.55
CA GLY A 98 -16.46 3.37 4.01
C GLY A 98 -15.20 2.80 4.70
N LYS A 99 -14.14 2.50 3.95
CA LYS A 99 -12.89 1.96 4.50
C LYS A 99 -12.02 3.08 5.07
N ARG A 100 -11.18 2.74 6.07
CA ARG A 100 -10.30 3.70 6.73
C ARG A 100 -8.97 3.06 7.11
N VAL A 101 -7.90 3.81 6.94
CA VAL A 101 -6.55 3.47 7.41
C VAL A 101 -6.29 4.18 8.74
N PHE A 102 -5.91 3.43 9.75
CA PHE A 102 -5.41 3.92 11.03
C PHE A 102 -3.89 3.78 11.00
N ALA A 103 -3.22 4.91 10.84
CA ALA A 103 -1.77 4.99 10.73
C ALA A 103 -1.17 5.22 12.11
N ILE A 104 -0.68 4.16 12.73
CA ILE A 104 -0.12 4.14 14.09
C ILE A 104 1.39 4.32 13.99
N ASP A 105 1.89 5.41 14.52
CA ASP A 105 3.31 5.72 14.56
C ASP A 105 3.58 6.70 15.71
N THR A 106 4.76 6.68 16.29
CA THR A 106 5.21 7.72 17.20
C THR A 106 5.56 9.00 16.45
N PHE A 107 5.87 8.89 15.16
CA PHE A 107 6.37 9.92 14.26
C PHE A 107 7.65 10.61 14.72
N ASN A 108 8.35 10.01 15.69
CA ASN A 108 9.58 10.57 16.27
C ASN A 108 10.85 9.99 15.63
N GLY A 109 10.71 9.12 14.63
CA GLY A 109 11.83 8.34 14.11
C GLY A 109 12.29 7.27 15.09
N ASN A 110 13.44 6.70 14.82
CA ASN A 110 14.10 5.74 15.70
C ASN A 110 15.63 5.91 15.63
N ASP A 111 16.33 5.36 16.60
CA ASP A 111 17.79 5.42 16.70
C ASP A 111 18.53 4.50 15.71
N CYS A 112 17.81 3.57 15.08
CA CYS A 112 18.40 2.60 14.15
C CYS A 112 18.53 3.14 12.71
N ASP A 113 17.55 3.93 12.24
CA ASP A 113 17.44 4.27 10.82
C ASP A 113 17.62 5.77 10.52
N PHE A 114 17.02 6.68 11.30
CA PHE A 114 16.94 8.12 10.95
C PHE A 114 17.29 9.08 12.07
N GLY A 115 17.58 8.58 13.26
CA GLY A 115 17.64 9.38 14.45
C GLY A 115 16.25 9.92 14.87
N TYR A 116 16.22 10.60 16.01
CA TYR A 116 14.98 11.19 16.52
C TYR A 116 14.69 12.50 15.79
N ARG A 117 13.58 12.52 15.05
CA ARG A 117 13.06 13.68 14.32
C ARG A 117 11.56 13.55 14.18
N ASP A 118 10.83 14.66 14.34
CA ASP A 118 9.39 14.72 14.09
C ASP A 118 9.08 14.61 12.59
N PHE A 119 8.34 13.57 12.21
CA PHE A 119 7.87 13.31 10.85
C PHE A 119 6.37 13.55 10.68
N PHE A 120 5.63 13.90 11.74
CA PHE A 120 4.17 14.00 11.69
C PHE A 120 3.67 15.07 10.73
N GLU A 121 4.33 16.22 10.68
CA GLU A 121 3.94 17.27 9.75
C GLU A 121 4.17 16.85 8.29
N GLU A 122 5.32 16.24 7.99
CA GLU A 122 5.64 15.74 6.64
C GLU A 122 4.68 14.63 6.21
N PHE A 123 4.35 13.68 7.09
CA PHE A 123 3.31 12.68 6.90
C PHE A 123 1.96 13.33 6.56
N SER A 124 1.52 14.28 7.36
CA SER A 124 0.23 14.96 7.20
C SER A 124 0.14 15.73 5.89
N GLN A 125 1.22 16.43 5.51
CA GLN A 125 1.32 17.14 4.22
C GLN A 125 1.26 16.18 3.05
N ASN A 126 1.93 15.02 3.10
CA ASN A 126 1.91 14.00 2.05
C ASN A 126 0.51 13.39 1.88
N VAL A 127 -0.17 13.01 2.96
CA VAL A 127 -1.54 12.49 2.94
C VAL A 127 -2.50 13.53 2.34
N ASN A 128 -2.37 14.79 2.75
CA ASN A 128 -3.21 15.88 2.25
C ASN A 128 -2.96 16.16 0.76
N ARG A 129 -1.69 16.23 0.34
CA ARG A 129 -1.30 16.43 -1.07
C ARG A 129 -1.86 15.35 -1.98
N CYS A 130 -1.95 14.10 -1.49
CA CYS A 130 -2.57 13.00 -2.22
C CYS A 130 -4.11 13.04 -2.20
N GLY A 131 -4.73 13.97 -1.45
CA GLY A 131 -6.19 14.07 -1.27
C GLY A 131 -6.76 12.83 -0.58
N LEU A 132 -6.11 12.36 0.50
CA LEU A 132 -6.44 11.13 1.21
C LEU A 132 -6.82 11.35 2.67
N SER A 133 -6.86 12.60 3.14
CA SER A 133 -7.09 12.95 4.55
C SER A 133 -8.40 12.38 5.11
N GLU A 134 -9.45 12.22 4.30
CA GLU A 134 -10.71 11.63 4.73
C GLU A 134 -10.65 10.11 4.96
N TYR A 135 -9.64 9.42 4.37
CA TYR A 135 -9.46 7.97 4.46
C TYR A 135 -8.40 7.55 5.48
N VAL A 136 -7.62 8.50 6.00
CA VAL A 136 -6.52 8.26 6.94
C VAL A 136 -6.83 8.89 8.28
N GLN A 137 -6.66 8.10 9.33
CA GLN A 137 -6.66 8.56 10.71
C GLN A 137 -5.28 8.33 11.32
N PRO A 138 -4.45 9.36 11.47
CA PRO A 138 -3.21 9.24 12.23
C PRO A 138 -3.50 8.92 13.69
N VAL A 139 -2.72 8.02 14.27
CA VAL A 139 -2.77 7.65 15.69
C VAL A 139 -1.36 7.79 16.24
N VAL A 140 -1.07 8.92 16.88
CA VAL A 140 0.25 9.20 17.43
C VAL A 140 0.44 8.43 18.73
N GLY A 141 1.39 7.50 18.76
CA GLY A 141 1.69 6.67 19.92
C GLY A 141 2.36 5.35 19.56
N THR A 142 2.72 4.60 20.60
CA THR A 142 3.25 3.25 20.40
C THR A 142 2.13 2.28 20.04
N SER A 143 2.41 1.32 19.18
CA SER A 143 1.46 0.25 18.82
C SER A 143 0.92 -0.48 20.05
N SER A 144 1.79 -0.76 21.00
CA SER A 144 1.45 -1.46 22.25
C SER A 144 0.45 -0.68 23.13
N ASP A 145 0.56 0.65 23.21
CA ASP A 145 -0.40 1.46 23.97
C ASP A 145 -1.73 1.59 23.24
N VAL A 146 -1.69 1.75 21.93
CA VAL A 146 -2.90 1.80 21.09
C VAL A 146 -3.66 0.47 21.13
N ALA A 147 -2.97 -0.67 21.07
CA ALA A 147 -3.57 -2.00 21.13
C ALA A 147 -4.38 -2.23 22.40
N LYS A 148 -3.92 -1.72 23.57
CA LYS A 148 -4.62 -1.85 24.86
C LYS A 148 -6.03 -1.25 24.88
N THR A 149 -6.25 -0.24 24.06
CA THR A 149 -7.54 0.49 23.99
C THR A 149 -8.29 0.27 22.68
N TRP A 150 -7.72 -0.55 21.77
CA TRP A 150 -8.32 -0.82 20.48
C TRP A 150 -9.58 -1.66 20.61
N ASN A 151 -10.66 -1.24 19.95
CA ASN A 151 -11.96 -1.91 20.05
C ASN A 151 -12.68 -2.12 18.70
N LYS A 152 -11.98 -1.93 17.59
CA LYS A 152 -12.56 -2.08 16.25
C LYS A 152 -12.05 -3.36 15.59
N PRO A 153 -12.86 -4.07 14.77
CA PRO A 153 -12.35 -5.18 13.97
C PRO A 153 -11.33 -4.66 12.95
N VAL A 154 -10.21 -5.36 12.80
CA VAL A 154 -9.14 -5.07 11.84
C VAL A 154 -9.27 -6.04 10.66
N HIS A 155 -9.38 -5.53 9.44
CA HIS A 155 -9.53 -6.33 8.23
C HIS A 155 -8.20 -6.52 7.48
N LEU A 156 -7.28 -5.58 7.66
CA LEU A 156 -5.88 -5.68 7.25
C LEU A 156 -5.03 -5.08 8.38
N LEU A 157 -4.10 -5.88 8.89
CA LEU A 157 -3.01 -5.43 9.76
C LEU A 157 -1.72 -5.44 8.93
N PHE A 158 -1.09 -4.29 8.75
CA PHE A 158 0.20 -4.13 8.10
C PHE A 158 1.23 -3.65 9.11
N ILE A 159 2.28 -4.44 9.33
CA ILE A 159 3.35 -4.18 10.31
C ILE A 159 4.63 -3.85 9.54
N ASP A 160 5.08 -2.61 9.66
CA ASP A 160 6.24 -2.02 8.99
C ASP A 160 6.93 -1.00 9.92
N GLY A 161 7.01 -1.31 11.20
CA GLY A 161 7.56 -0.44 12.23
C GLY A 161 9.03 -0.71 12.52
N SER A 162 9.33 -1.27 13.69
CA SER A 162 10.69 -1.61 14.10
C SER A 162 11.20 -2.88 13.42
N HIS A 163 12.53 -2.97 13.24
CA HIS A 163 13.19 -4.18 12.75
C HIS A 163 13.71 -5.09 13.89
N ARG A 164 13.39 -4.78 15.14
CA ARG A 164 13.74 -5.63 16.29
C ARG A 164 12.69 -6.71 16.46
N TYR A 165 13.15 -7.94 16.71
CA TYR A 165 12.27 -9.10 16.87
C TYR A 165 11.16 -8.90 17.91
N GLU A 166 11.54 -8.38 19.09
CA GLU A 166 10.64 -8.19 20.22
C GLU A 166 9.54 -7.16 19.91
N ASP A 167 9.89 -6.10 19.15
CA ASP A 167 8.95 -5.05 18.78
C ASP A 167 7.96 -5.59 17.73
N VAL A 168 8.44 -6.27 16.68
CA VAL A 168 7.57 -6.90 15.66
C VAL A 168 6.63 -7.91 16.29
N LEU A 169 7.12 -8.71 17.26
CA LEU A 169 6.30 -9.67 17.98
C LEU A 169 5.26 -8.97 18.85
N SER A 170 5.63 -7.90 19.53
CA SER A 170 4.70 -7.08 20.32
C SER A 170 3.60 -6.46 19.46
N ASP A 171 3.94 -5.95 18.27
CA ASP A 171 3.00 -5.40 17.30
C ASP A 171 2.01 -6.46 16.81
N PHE A 172 2.55 -7.63 16.44
CA PHE A 172 1.72 -8.74 16.00
C PHE A 172 0.80 -9.25 17.12
N ASP A 173 1.32 -9.56 18.29
CA ASP A 173 0.53 -10.11 19.41
C ASP A 173 -0.49 -9.10 19.94
N GLY A 174 -0.15 -7.80 19.96
CA GLY A 174 -1.04 -6.75 20.40
C GLY A 174 -2.25 -6.58 19.48
N PHE A 175 -2.07 -6.64 18.16
CA PHE A 175 -3.15 -6.42 17.20
C PHE A 175 -3.80 -7.67 16.64
N PHE A 176 -3.15 -8.84 16.68
CA PHE A 176 -3.73 -10.09 16.16
C PHE A 176 -5.08 -10.48 16.79
N PRO A 177 -5.34 -10.27 18.10
CA PRO A 177 -6.66 -10.51 18.67
C PRO A 177 -7.77 -9.72 18.00
N HIS A 178 -7.49 -8.49 17.56
CA HIS A 178 -8.42 -7.57 16.92
C HIS A 178 -8.63 -7.85 15.42
N VAL A 179 -7.75 -8.64 14.79
CA VAL A 179 -7.92 -9.02 13.38
C VAL A 179 -9.18 -9.87 13.24
N ALA A 180 -10.08 -9.46 12.34
CA ALA A 180 -11.30 -10.20 12.06
C ALA A 180 -10.99 -11.60 11.49
N PRO A 181 -11.84 -12.62 11.73
CA PRO A 181 -11.72 -13.91 11.04
C PRO A 181 -11.66 -13.71 9.52
N GLY A 182 -10.67 -14.34 8.87
CA GLY A 182 -10.39 -14.12 7.43
C GLY A 182 -9.67 -12.80 7.10
N GLY A 183 -9.43 -11.93 8.08
CA GLY A 183 -8.65 -10.71 7.92
C GLY A 183 -7.20 -10.99 7.56
N ILE A 184 -6.58 -10.05 6.89
CA ILE A 184 -5.20 -10.19 6.38
C ILE A 184 -4.22 -9.63 7.41
N VAL A 185 -3.09 -10.32 7.59
CA VAL A 185 -1.93 -9.82 8.33
C VAL A 185 -0.73 -9.85 7.40
N ALA A 186 0.00 -8.75 7.35
CA ALA A 186 1.19 -8.60 6.52
C ALA A 186 2.34 -7.99 7.33
N LEU A 187 3.53 -8.57 7.20
CA LEU A 187 4.77 -8.09 7.78
C LEU A 187 5.71 -7.66 6.65
N HIS A 188 6.24 -6.46 6.74
CA HIS A 188 7.27 -5.95 5.85
C HIS A 188 8.66 -6.44 6.30
N ASP A 189 9.64 -6.32 5.41
CA ASP A 189 11.06 -6.62 5.67
C ASP A 189 11.37 -8.05 6.16
N VAL A 190 10.53 -9.00 5.78
CA VAL A 190 10.75 -10.42 6.02
C VAL A 190 11.84 -10.93 5.06
N SER A 191 13.10 -10.64 5.39
CA SER A 191 14.27 -10.99 4.57
C SER A 191 15.52 -11.16 5.45
N GLU A 192 16.57 -11.76 4.88
CA GLU A 192 17.86 -11.93 5.58
C GLU A 192 18.52 -10.58 5.96
N ALA A 193 18.20 -9.50 5.25
CA ALA A 193 18.68 -8.16 5.58
C ALA A 193 18.10 -7.65 6.93
N TRP A 194 16.94 -8.15 7.31
CA TRP A 194 16.24 -7.76 8.54
C TRP A 194 15.88 -8.98 9.39
N PRO A 195 16.84 -9.48 10.20
CA PRO A 195 16.65 -10.73 10.95
C PRO A 195 15.47 -10.74 11.94
N GLY A 196 15.10 -9.59 12.50
CA GLY A 196 13.98 -9.49 13.45
C GLY A 196 12.63 -9.82 12.82
N PRO A 197 12.17 -9.10 11.78
CA PRO A 197 10.95 -9.44 11.04
C PRO A 197 10.98 -10.85 10.45
N LEU A 198 12.12 -11.28 9.88
CA LEU A 198 12.29 -12.63 9.35
C LEU A 198 12.03 -13.69 10.43
N ARG A 199 12.64 -13.51 11.59
CA ARG A 199 12.48 -14.43 12.74
C ARG A 199 11.04 -14.43 13.26
N ALA A 200 10.44 -13.26 13.46
CA ALA A 200 9.05 -13.13 13.93
C ALA A 200 8.07 -13.82 12.98
N TRP A 201 8.27 -13.68 11.67
CA TRP A 201 7.48 -14.38 10.66
C TRP A 201 7.63 -15.90 10.77
N HIS A 202 8.87 -16.38 10.78
CA HIS A 202 9.13 -17.82 10.74
C HIS A 202 8.79 -18.56 12.04
N GLU A 203 9.01 -17.94 13.18
CA GLU A 203 8.78 -18.59 14.48
C GLU A 203 7.32 -18.48 14.94
N ILE A 204 6.63 -17.37 14.64
CA ILE A 204 5.34 -17.08 15.22
C ILE A 204 4.25 -16.83 14.18
N ALA A 205 4.40 -15.77 13.36
CA ALA A 205 3.29 -15.24 12.57
C ALA A 205 2.72 -16.26 11.57
N LYS A 206 3.56 -16.90 10.76
CA LYS A 206 3.12 -17.85 9.75
C LYS A 206 2.36 -19.07 10.31
N HIS A 207 2.63 -19.45 11.57
CA HIS A 207 1.97 -20.59 12.21
C HIS A 207 0.56 -20.27 12.73
N ARG A 208 0.23 -18.99 12.83
CA ARG A 208 -1.08 -18.49 13.26
C ARG A 208 -1.96 -18.05 12.09
N LEU A 209 -1.45 -18.17 10.87
CA LEU A 209 -2.10 -17.72 9.63
C LEU A 209 -2.31 -18.89 8.68
N VAL A 210 -3.33 -18.76 7.83
CA VAL A 210 -3.59 -19.63 6.68
C VAL A 210 -3.38 -18.84 5.38
N ASP A 211 -3.35 -19.53 4.23
CA ASP A 211 -3.15 -18.91 2.91
C ASP A 211 -1.92 -17.99 2.87
N VAL A 212 -0.83 -18.45 3.50
CA VAL A 212 0.40 -17.66 3.59
C VAL A 212 1.08 -17.51 2.23
N SER A 213 1.57 -16.32 1.93
CA SER A 213 2.28 -15.99 0.69
C SER A 213 3.21 -14.81 0.93
N HIS A 214 3.90 -14.37 -0.12
CA HIS A 214 4.81 -13.23 -0.06
C HIS A 214 4.88 -12.47 -1.39
N CYS A 215 5.22 -11.20 -1.29
CA CYS A 215 5.59 -10.33 -2.39
C CYS A 215 6.97 -9.74 -2.07
N LEU A 216 8.04 -10.37 -2.55
CA LEU A 216 9.42 -10.08 -2.14
C LEU A 216 9.58 -10.18 -0.61
N SER A 217 10.01 -9.11 0.07
CA SER A 217 10.16 -9.06 1.52
C SER A 217 8.85 -8.81 2.30
N LEU A 218 7.72 -8.64 1.63
CA LEU A 218 6.42 -8.52 2.25
C LEU A 218 5.78 -9.90 2.38
N ALA A 219 5.70 -10.44 3.59
CA ALA A 219 5.07 -11.73 3.87
C ALA A 219 3.68 -11.52 4.47
N TYR A 220 2.69 -12.31 4.05
CA TYR A 220 1.30 -12.13 4.49
C TYR A 220 0.53 -13.44 4.54
N GLY A 221 -0.59 -13.40 5.24
CA GLY A 221 -1.55 -14.51 5.34
C GLY A 221 -2.87 -14.04 5.92
N ARG A 222 -3.79 -14.98 6.14
CA ARG A 222 -5.11 -14.69 6.70
C ARG A 222 -5.26 -15.29 8.10
N LYS A 223 -5.89 -14.55 8.99
CA LYS A 223 -6.36 -15.14 10.25
C LYS A 223 -7.38 -16.22 9.94
N PRO A 224 -7.27 -17.44 10.50
CA PRO A 224 -8.27 -18.50 10.31
C PRO A 224 -9.69 -17.99 10.59
N ALA A 225 -10.66 -18.47 9.81
CA ALA A 225 -12.07 -18.26 10.12
C ALA A 225 -12.42 -19.01 11.41
N SER A 226 -13.30 -18.44 12.24
CA SER A 226 -13.75 -19.09 13.49
C SER A 226 -14.39 -20.44 13.12
N GLY A 227 -13.77 -21.57 13.53
CA GLY A 227 -14.30 -22.91 13.29
C GLY A 227 -13.36 -23.89 12.56
N THR A 228 -12.15 -23.49 12.18
CA THR A 228 -11.11 -24.39 11.64
C THR A 228 -9.96 -24.53 12.67
N ALA A 229 -10.24 -25.20 13.77
CA ALA A 229 -9.24 -25.74 14.70
C ALA A 229 -9.28 -27.25 14.63
#